data_33f063399cb5dc05239e80df5dada6ba
#
_entry.id   33f063399cb5dc05239e80df5dada6ba
#
_cell.length_a   1.000
_cell.length_b   1.000
_cell.length_c   1.000
_cell.angle_alpha   90.00
_cell.angle_beta   90.00
_cell.angle_gamma   90.00
#
_symmetry.space_group_name_H-M   'P 1'
#
loop_
_entity.id
_entity.type
_entity.pdbx_description
1 polymer ?
#
loop_
_entity_poly.entity_id
_entity_poly.type
_entity_poly.pdbx_seq_one_letter_code
_entity_poly.pdbx_strand_id
1 'polypeptide(L)'
;SLSLKVGSVIATEDLTRFFERNGYIRTDTVREPGEYAVRGGIVDVFAPGSAEPSRLDFFGDDLDGIRGFDPVSQRTTAKLKSIRFLPVAEFSLDEEAVERFRATYRRQFGTEVSKDTIYESVSAGRRHSGVEHWLPLFHETMATLLDYVPTALLALDHQIDASAASRFELIAEYHDTRKSLLKAKGGEAGMVYRPLDADSLYLGTDEFAELLKQRKVVRFSPFAGGHSEDISQGEQDESPRVERDFGGRLGPSFAEARARPEINIYDA
;
A
#
# COMPACT_ATOMS: atom_id res chain seq x y z
N SER A 1 -11.59 -11.46 1.58
CA SER A 1 -12.58 -10.79 0.71
C SER A 1 -13.99 -11.27 1.05
N LEU A 2 -14.98 -10.40 0.88
CA LEU A 2 -16.41 -10.68 1.04
C LEU A 2 -17.12 -10.39 -0.29
N SER A 3 -18.02 -11.30 -0.72
CA SER A 3 -18.84 -11.09 -1.92
C SER A 3 -20.31 -11.14 -1.55
N LEU A 4 -21.05 -10.14 -1.97
CA LEU A 4 -22.50 -10.05 -1.78
C LEU A 4 -23.21 -9.95 -3.14
N LYS A 5 -24.41 -10.47 -3.19
CA LYS A 5 -25.34 -10.35 -4.33
C LYS A 5 -26.70 -9.90 -3.83
N VAL A 6 -27.50 -9.31 -4.69
CA VAL A 6 -28.91 -9.00 -4.37
C VAL A 6 -29.60 -10.27 -3.90
N GLY A 7 -30.29 -10.21 -2.76
CA GLY A 7 -30.88 -11.35 -2.05
C GLY A 7 -29.93 -12.06 -1.06
N SER A 8 -28.71 -11.56 -0.85
CA SER A 8 -27.87 -12.04 0.25
C SER A 8 -28.44 -11.61 1.59
N VAL A 9 -28.33 -12.48 2.61
CA VAL A 9 -28.73 -12.18 4.00
C VAL A 9 -27.45 -11.96 4.81
N ILE A 10 -27.29 -10.78 5.37
CA ILE A 10 -26.17 -10.40 6.23
C ILE A 10 -26.60 -9.24 7.15
N ALA A 11 -26.37 -9.39 8.45
CA ALA A 11 -26.62 -8.30 9.38
C ALA A 11 -25.71 -7.10 9.06
N THR A 12 -26.26 -5.89 9.12
CA THR A 12 -25.50 -4.65 8.85
C THR A 12 -24.32 -4.51 9.82
N GLU A 13 -24.46 -5.00 11.05
CA GLU A 13 -23.38 -5.04 12.06
C GLU A 13 -22.23 -5.96 11.66
N ASP A 14 -22.52 -7.10 11.05
CA ASP A 14 -21.47 -8.02 10.58
C ASP A 14 -20.74 -7.46 9.36
N LEU A 15 -21.47 -6.79 8.48
CA LEU A 15 -20.88 -6.08 7.33
C LEU A 15 -19.99 -4.92 7.79
N THR A 16 -20.45 -4.10 8.74
CA THR A 16 -19.63 -3.00 9.28
C THR A 16 -18.42 -3.52 10.03
N ARG A 17 -18.55 -4.59 10.79
CA ARG A 17 -17.41 -5.27 11.44
C ARG A 17 -16.41 -5.79 10.42
N PHE A 18 -16.86 -6.33 9.28
CA PHE A 18 -15.99 -6.68 8.18
C PHE A 18 -15.21 -5.47 7.66
N PHE A 19 -15.88 -4.34 7.44
CA PHE A 19 -15.23 -3.11 6.95
C PHE A 19 -14.17 -2.61 7.94
N GLU A 20 -14.50 -2.51 9.22
CA GLU A 20 -13.58 -2.04 10.27
C GLU A 20 -12.34 -2.93 10.37
N ARG A 21 -12.52 -4.26 10.38
CA ARG A 21 -11.40 -5.23 10.45
C ARG A 21 -10.50 -5.18 9.23
N ASN A 22 -11.05 -4.83 8.06
CA ASN A 22 -10.31 -4.79 6.80
C ASN A 22 -9.84 -3.39 6.39
N GLY A 23 -9.94 -2.41 7.28
CA GLY A 23 -9.31 -1.10 7.12
C GLY A 23 -10.15 -0.05 6.43
N TYR A 24 -11.44 -0.29 6.20
CA TYR A 24 -12.33 0.75 5.74
C TYR A 24 -12.53 1.81 6.82
N ILE A 25 -12.67 3.06 6.38
CA ILE A 25 -12.88 4.22 7.25
C ILE A 25 -14.35 4.61 7.21
N ARG A 26 -14.96 4.72 8.38
CA ARG A 26 -16.34 5.21 8.48
C ARG A 26 -16.38 6.73 8.30
N THR A 27 -17.22 7.18 7.38
CA THR A 27 -17.43 8.60 7.06
C THR A 27 -18.91 8.94 7.04
N ASP A 28 -19.26 10.24 7.03
CA ASP A 28 -20.65 10.68 6.84
C ASP A 28 -21.05 10.61 5.36
N THR A 29 -20.10 10.77 4.45
CA THR A 29 -20.33 10.77 3.00
C THR A 29 -19.16 10.13 2.29
N VAL A 30 -19.43 9.05 1.57
CA VAL A 30 -18.43 8.27 0.85
C VAL A 30 -18.00 8.99 -0.42
N ARG A 31 -16.69 9.25 -0.56
CA ARG A 31 -16.07 9.94 -1.69
C ARG A 31 -14.85 9.24 -2.24
N GLU A 32 -14.08 8.56 -1.38
CA GLU A 32 -12.79 7.96 -1.73
C GLU A 32 -12.80 6.44 -1.53
N PRO A 33 -12.00 5.67 -2.30
CA PRO A 33 -11.84 4.25 -2.08
C PRO A 33 -11.41 3.92 -0.64
N GLY A 34 -12.04 2.92 -0.05
CA GLY A 34 -11.81 2.53 1.34
C GLY A 34 -12.72 3.21 2.35
N GLU A 35 -13.63 4.05 1.92
CA GLU A 35 -14.63 4.67 2.80
C GLU A 35 -15.95 3.88 2.81
N TYR A 36 -16.67 3.95 3.94
CA TYR A 36 -18.06 3.49 4.05
C TYR A 36 -18.88 4.39 4.96
N ALA A 37 -20.20 4.42 4.74
CA ALA A 37 -21.18 5.15 5.54
C ALA A 37 -22.42 4.29 5.77
N VAL A 38 -23.03 4.40 6.97
CA VAL A 38 -24.27 3.70 7.32
C VAL A 38 -25.34 4.71 7.69
N ARG A 39 -26.46 4.64 7.01
CA ARG A 39 -27.60 5.54 7.22
C ARG A 39 -28.92 4.75 7.18
N GLY A 40 -29.41 4.33 8.36
CA GLY A 40 -30.57 3.44 8.46
C GLY A 40 -30.31 2.12 7.71
N GLY A 41 -31.21 1.72 6.83
CA GLY A 41 -31.06 0.52 5.98
C GLY A 41 -30.17 0.71 4.75
N ILE A 42 -29.37 1.78 4.68
CA ILE A 42 -28.50 2.06 3.53
C ILE A 42 -27.03 2.00 3.99
N VAL A 43 -26.22 1.25 3.25
CA VAL A 43 -24.78 1.21 3.42
C VAL A 43 -24.12 1.66 2.12
N ASP A 44 -23.48 2.82 2.17
CA ASP A 44 -22.65 3.32 1.08
C ASP A 44 -21.20 2.85 1.29
N VAL A 45 -20.52 2.41 0.25
CA VAL A 45 -19.14 1.94 0.34
C VAL A 45 -18.39 2.13 -0.98
N PHE A 46 -17.13 2.55 -0.89
CA PHE A 46 -16.25 2.60 -2.04
C PHE A 46 -15.18 1.51 -1.90
N ALA A 47 -15.42 0.37 -2.54
CA ALA A 47 -14.49 -0.75 -2.49
C ALA A 47 -13.22 -0.45 -3.29
N PRO A 48 -12.01 -0.83 -2.79
CA PRO A 48 -10.77 -0.73 -3.57
C PRO A 48 -10.88 -1.46 -4.90
N GLY A 49 -10.37 -0.85 -5.96
CA GLY A 49 -10.41 -1.39 -7.33
C GLY A 49 -11.75 -1.22 -8.06
N SER A 50 -12.78 -0.66 -7.42
CA SER A 50 -14.02 -0.28 -8.09
C SER A 50 -13.85 1.08 -8.76
N ALA A 51 -14.52 1.27 -9.91
CA ALA A 51 -14.50 2.56 -10.61
C ALA A 51 -15.37 3.62 -9.92
N GLU A 52 -16.40 3.20 -9.20
CA GLU A 52 -17.34 4.05 -8.47
C GLU A 52 -17.79 3.39 -7.16
N PRO A 53 -18.25 4.18 -6.17
CA PRO A 53 -18.84 3.65 -4.95
C PRO A 53 -20.18 2.98 -5.19
N SER A 54 -20.57 2.14 -4.24
CA SER A 54 -21.81 1.38 -4.29
C SER A 54 -22.69 1.67 -3.08
N ARG A 55 -23.98 1.76 -3.31
CA ARG A 55 -25.04 1.88 -2.32
C ARG A 55 -25.77 0.57 -2.20
N LEU A 56 -25.78 0.00 -1.01
CA LEU A 56 -26.47 -1.23 -0.65
C LEU A 56 -27.74 -0.87 0.10
N ASP A 57 -28.88 -1.30 -0.41
CA ASP A 57 -30.18 -1.08 0.20
C ASP A 57 -30.59 -2.35 0.97
N PHE A 58 -30.80 -2.23 2.27
CA PHE A 58 -31.18 -3.32 3.16
C PHE A 58 -32.63 -3.17 3.64
N PHE A 59 -33.34 -4.29 3.70
CA PHE A 59 -34.59 -4.43 4.43
C PHE A 59 -34.39 -5.46 5.55
N GLY A 60 -34.17 -4.97 6.79
CA GLY A 60 -33.62 -5.81 7.83
C GLY A 60 -32.21 -6.30 7.47
N ASP A 61 -32.01 -7.61 7.47
CA ASP A 61 -30.73 -8.24 7.07
C ASP A 61 -30.69 -8.66 5.58
N ASP A 62 -31.79 -8.47 4.86
CA ASP A 62 -31.88 -8.80 3.44
C ASP A 62 -31.33 -7.67 2.57
N LEU A 63 -30.35 -7.98 1.72
CA LEU A 63 -29.82 -7.05 0.73
C LEU A 63 -30.76 -6.98 -0.48
N ASP A 64 -31.64 -5.99 -0.49
CA ASP A 64 -32.68 -5.81 -1.51
C ASP A 64 -32.14 -5.22 -2.83
N GLY A 65 -31.11 -4.40 -2.75
CA GLY A 65 -30.55 -3.77 -3.94
C GLY A 65 -29.11 -3.32 -3.80
N ILE A 66 -28.40 -3.29 -4.94
CA ILE A 66 -27.06 -2.74 -5.07
C ILE A 66 -27.07 -1.74 -6.22
N ARG A 67 -26.57 -0.52 -6.00
CA ARG A 67 -26.51 0.54 -7.01
C ARG A 67 -25.17 1.24 -6.96
N GLY A 68 -24.57 1.50 -8.12
CA GLY A 68 -23.46 2.44 -8.23
C GLY A 68 -23.94 3.87 -8.02
N PHE A 69 -23.04 4.77 -7.60
CA PHE A 69 -23.34 6.19 -7.52
C PHE A 69 -22.08 7.04 -7.75
N ASP A 70 -22.30 8.25 -8.24
CA ASP A 70 -21.23 9.22 -8.43
C ASP A 70 -20.79 9.83 -7.09
N PRO A 71 -19.49 9.77 -6.72
CA PRO A 71 -19.03 10.18 -5.40
C PRO A 71 -19.13 11.68 -5.14
N VAL A 72 -19.21 12.52 -6.18
CA VAL A 72 -19.32 13.98 -6.07
C VAL A 72 -20.77 14.41 -5.91
N SER A 73 -21.61 14.01 -6.86
CA SER A 73 -23.04 14.39 -6.86
C SER A 73 -23.92 13.51 -5.98
N GLN A 74 -23.42 12.36 -5.53
CA GLN A 74 -24.14 11.35 -4.75
C GLN A 74 -25.35 10.72 -5.47
N ARG A 75 -25.44 10.91 -6.78
CA ARG A 75 -26.55 10.41 -7.60
C ARG A 75 -26.27 8.99 -8.07
N THR A 76 -27.30 8.15 -7.99
CA THR A 76 -27.26 6.77 -8.49
C THR A 76 -26.95 6.74 -9.99
N THR A 77 -26.08 5.82 -10.40
CA THR A 77 -25.65 5.61 -11.78
C THR A 77 -26.27 4.35 -12.37
N ALA A 78 -25.91 3.18 -11.87
CA ALA A 78 -26.33 1.89 -12.42
C ALA A 78 -26.81 0.92 -11.34
N LYS A 79 -27.64 -0.06 -11.73
CA LYS A 79 -27.98 -1.20 -10.87
C LYS A 79 -26.93 -2.29 -11.04
N LEU A 80 -26.46 -2.84 -9.92
CA LEU A 80 -25.50 -3.92 -9.86
C LEU A 80 -26.17 -5.19 -9.33
N LYS A 81 -25.73 -6.36 -9.78
CA LYS A 81 -26.24 -7.65 -9.30
C LYS A 81 -25.44 -8.19 -8.11
N SER A 82 -24.17 -7.82 -8.03
CA SER A 82 -23.25 -8.28 -6.99
C SER A 82 -22.13 -7.27 -6.79
N ILE A 83 -21.47 -7.35 -5.64
CA ILE A 83 -20.29 -6.57 -5.30
C ILE A 83 -19.29 -7.46 -4.55
N ARG A 84 -18.01 -7.19 -4.74
CA ARG A 84 -16.92 -7.83 -4.00
C ARG A 84 -16.13 -6.78 -3.24
N PHE A 85 -15.93 -7.03 -1.96
CA PHE A 85 -15.13 -6.20 -1.08
C PHE A 85 -13.75 -6.83 -0.88
N LEU A 86 -12.71 -6.07 -1.19
CA LEU A 86 -11.33 -6.41 -0.88
C LEU A 86 -10.91 -5.67 0.39
N PRO A 87 -9.94 -6.19 1.16
CA PRO A 87 -9.33 -5.41 2.22
C PRO A 87 -8.73 -4.11 1.70
N VAL A 88 -8.84 -3.05 2.49
CA VAL A 88 -8.17 -1.75 2.24
C VAL A 88 -6.75 -1.77 2.80
N ALA A 89 -6.56 -2.49 3.91
CA ALA A 89 -5.26 -2.60 4.56
C ALA A 89 -4.59 -3.94 4.29
N GLU A 90 -3.28 -3.96 4.41
CA GLU A 90 -2.44 -5.14 4.20
C GLU A 90 -2.49 -6.14 5.35
N PHE A 91 -3.16 -5.81 6.45
CA PHE A 91 -3.40 -6.70 7.59
C PHE A 91 -4.85 -6.58 8.08
N SER A 92 -5.34 -7.66 8.67
CA SER A 92 -6.64 -7.73 9.35
C SER A 92 -6.48 -7.47 10.85
N LEU A 93 -7.55 -7.03 11.52
CA LEU A 93 -7.67 -6.99 12.98
C LEU A 93 -8.63 -8.06 13.47
N ASP A 94 -8.62 -9.23 12.84
CA ASP A 94 -9.29 -10.41 13.40
C ASP A 94 -8.52 -10.98 14.61
N GLU A 95 -9.16 -11.91 15.31
CA GLU A 95 -8.62 -12.47 16.55
C GLU A 95 -7.24 -13.12 16.34
N GLU A 96 -7.07 -13.87 15.25
CA GLU A 96 -5.82 -14.55 14.92
C GLU A 96 -4.67 -13.57 14.65
N ALA A 97 -4.93 -12.53 13.87
CA ALA A 97 -3.94 -11.50 13.56
C ALA A 97 -3.55 -10.67 14.80
N VAL A 98 -4.53 -10.35 15.64
CA VAL A 98 -4.29 -9.64 16.91
C VAL A 98 -3.48 -10.52 17.88
N GLU A 99 -3.79 -11.81 18.01
CA GLU A 99 -3.00 -12.73 18.85
C GLU A 99 -1.56 -12.86 18.34
N ARG A 100 -1.37 -13.02 17.01
CA ARG A 100 -0.05 -13.10 16.40
C ARG A 100 0.74 -11.81 16.66
N PHE A 101 0.15 -10.66 16.44
CA PHE A 101 0.77 -9.36 16.75
C PHE A 101 1.19 -9.27 18.22
N ARG A 102 0.31 -9.60 19.16
CA ARG A 102 0.61 -9.56 20.59
C ARG A 102 1.78 -10.46 20.98
N ALA A 103 1.83 -11.67 20.43
CA ALA A 103 2.88 -12.64 20.70
C ALA A 103 4.22 -12.17 20.11
N THR A 104 4.23 -11.73 18.85
CA THR A 104 5.43 -11.27 18.16
C THR A 104 5.94 -9.93 18.71
N TYR A 105 5.05 -9.00 19.06
CA TYR A 105 5.41 -7.72 19.68
C TYR A 105 6.11 -7.92 21.03
N ARG A 106 5.56 -8.81 21.89
CA ARG A 106 6.19 -9.14 23.18
C ARG A 106 7.53 -9.87 23.02
N ARG A 107 7.64 -10.74 22.03
CA ARG A 107 8.90 -11.43 21.73
C ARG A 107 9.99 -10.44 21.29
N GLN A 108 9.61 -9.41 20.50
CA GLN A 108 10.53 -8.41 19.98
C GLN A 108 10.93 -7.35 21.00
N PHE A 109 9.98 -6.87 21.81
CA PHE A 109 10.15 -5.70 22.67
C PHE A 109 10.08 -6.01 24.18
N GLY A 110 9.90 -7.26 24.55
CA GLY A 110 9.77 -7.69 25.95
C GLY A 110 8.34 -7.65 26.47
N THR A 111 8.16 -7.91 27.77
CA THR A 111 6.84 -8.03 28.39
C THR A 111 6.30 -6.70 28.94
N GLU A 112 7.14 -5.69 29.12
CA GLU A 112 6.74 -4.37 29.63
C GLU A 112 6.23 -3.44 28.52
N VAL A 113 5.30 -3.94 27.69
CA VAL A 113 4.75 -3.22 26.54
C VAL A 113 3.28 -2.80 26.74
N SER A 114 2.71 -3.10 27.90
CA SER A 114 1.29 -2.82 28.17
C SER A 114 0.91 -1.33 28.14
N LYS A 115 1.90 -0.44 28.23
CA LYS A 115 1.73 1.02 28.14
C LYS A 115 1.99 1.56 26.73
N ASP A 116 2.41 0.73 25.79
CA ASP A 116 2.65 1.15 24.42
C ASP A 116 1.31 1.34 23.73
N THR A 117 1.03 2.54 23.26
CA THR A 117 -0.26 2.92 22.68
C THR A 117 -0.63 2.07 21.47
N ILE A 118 0.36 1.65 20.67
CA ILE A 118 0.18 0.74 19.55
C ILE A 118 -0.20 -0.66 20.01
N TYR A 119 0.51 -1.20 20.99
CA TYR A 119 0.22 -2.52 21.54
C TYR A 119 -1.17 -2.57 22.17
N GLU A 120 -1.53 -1.53 22.92
CA GLU A 120 -2.85 -1.39 23.55
C GLU A 120 -3.96 -1.31 22.50
N SER A 121 -3.79 -0.42 21.49
CA SER A 121 -4.79 -0.21 20.44
C SER A 121 -5.04 -1.49 19.63
N VAL A 122 -3.99 -2.12 19.13
CA VAL A 122 -4.10 -3.35 18.34
C VAL A 122 -4.64 -4.51 19.20
N SER A 123 -4.21 -4.62 20.46
CA SER A 123 -4.71 -5.65 21.37
C SER A 123 -6.22 -5.51 21.68
N ALA A 124 -6.74 -4.29 21.56
CA ALA A 124 -8.17 -3.99 21.69
C ALA A 124 -8.92 -4.05 20.33
N GLY A 125 -8.28 -4.56 19.26
CA GLY A 125 -8.86 -4.63 17.93
C GLY A 125 -9.05 -3.27 17.24
N ARG A 126 -8.38 -2.23 17.72
CA ARG A 126 -8.48 -0.88 17.15
C ARG A 126 -7.25 -0.55 16.28
N ARG A 127 -7.51 0.07 15.13
CA ARG A 127 -6.43 0.60 14.30
C ARG A 127 -5.72 1.77 14.98
N HIS A 128 -4.41 1.79 14.82
CA HIS A 128 -3.57 2.89 15.25
C HIS A 128 -2.89 3.50 14.01
N SER A 129 -2.82 4.82 13.94
CA SER A 129 -2.12 5.50 12.85
C SER A 129 -0.64 5.11 12.84
N GLY A 130 -0.12 4.74 11.66
CA GLY A 130 1.27 4.33 11.50
C GLY A 130 1.56 2.89 11.90
N VAL A 131 0.53 2.06 12.17
CA VAL A 131 0.69 0.64 12.52
C VAL A 131 1.35 -0.17 11.39
N GLU A 132 1.34 0.33 10.18
CA GLU A 132 1.98 -0.25 8.98
C GLU A 132 3.50 -0.48 9.17
N HIS A 133 4.14 0.30 10.05
CA HIS A 133 5.55 0.10 10.40
C HIS A 133 5.80 -1.22 11.16
N TRP A 134 4.77 -1.83 11.72
CA TRP A 134 4.83 -3.12 12.41
C TRP A 134 4.13 -4.24 11.63
N LEU A 135 3.92 -4.05 10.32
CA LEU A 135 3.29 -5.04 9.44
C LEU A 135 3.87 -6.46 9.58
N PRO A 136 5.21 -6.64 9.69
CA PRO A 136 5.80 -7.97 9.90
C PRO A 136 5.31 -8.72 11.14
N LEU A 137 4.78 -8.00 12.13
CA LEU A 137 4.29 -8.64 13.36
C LEU A 137 2.89 -9.28 13.21
N PHE A 138 2.19 -8.98 12.11
CA PHE A 138 0.88 -9.54 11.79
C PHE A 138 0.95 -10.79 10.90
N HIS A 139 2.09 -11.01 10.24
CA HIS A 139 2.26 -12.05 9.23
C HIS A 139 3.35 -13.05 9.62
N GLU A 140 3.25 -14.26 9.13
CA GLU A 140 4.31 -15.28 9.27
C GLU A 140 5.48 -14.98 8.34
N THR A 141 5.16 -14.52 7.14
CA THR A 141 6.12 -14.16 6.09
C THR A 141 5.67 -12.89 5.39
N MET A 142 6.62 -12.06 5.02
CA MET A 142 6.38 -10.91 4.14
C MET A 142 6.54 -11.33 2.69
N ALA A 143 5.82 -10.65 1.80
CA ALA A 143 5.89 -10.87 0.36
C ALA A 143 6.11 -9.55 -0.37
N THR A 144 6.82 -9.59 -1.48
CA THR A 144 7.01 -8.46 -2.37
C THR A 144 5.91 -8.41 -3.43
N LEU A 145 5.78 -7.28 -4.13
CA LEU A 145 4.89 -7.18 -5.29
C LEU A 145 5.18 -8.29 -6.33
N LEU A 146 6.45 -8.68 -6.48
CA LEU A 146 6.87 -9.64 -7.49
C LEU A 146 6.46 -11.07 -7.16
N ASP A 147 6.16 -11.38 -5.90
CA ASP A 147 5.63 -12.69 -5.51
C ASP A 147 4.18 -12.89 -5.98
N TYR A 148 3.44 -11.80 -6.15
CA TYR A 148 2.09 -11.82 -6.71
C TYR A 148 2.08 -11.96 -8.24
N VAL A 149 3.19 -11.64 -8.93
CA VAL A 149 3.33 -11.69 -10.38
C VAL A 149 4.59 -12.46 -10.80
N PRO A 150 4.70 -13.74 -10.44
CA PRO A 150 5.96 -14.49 -10.54
C PRO A 150 6.47 -14.68 -11.98
N THR A 151 5.61 -14.58 -12.98
CA THR A 151 5.96 -14.74 -14.41
C THR A 151 6.05 -13.43 -15.17
N ALA A 152 5.85 -12.29 -14.50
CA ALA A 152 5.87 -10.99 -15.15
C ALA A 152 7.26 -10.67 -15.71
N LEU A 153 7.28 -10.03 -16.88
CA LEU A 153 8.45 -9.37 -17.42
C LEU A 153 8.59 -8.02 -16.73
N LEU A 154 9.76 -7.74 -16.17
CA LEU A 154 10.06 -6.47 -15.52
C LEU A 154 10.61 -5.49 -16.54
N ALA A 155 9.96 -4.34 -16.67
CA ALA A 155 10.43 -3.23 -17.47
C ALA A 155 11.06 -2.19 -16.54
N LEU A 156 12.36 -1.99 -16.62
CA LEU A 156 13.12 -1.12 -15.73
C LEU A 156 13.58 0.13 -16.48
N ASP A 157 13.40 1.27 -15.85
CA ASP A 157 13.96 2.55 -16.32
C ASP A 157 15.48 2.59 -16.11
N HIS A 158 16.16 3.43 -16.86
CA HIS A 158 17.62 3.61 -16.75
C HIS A 158 18.08 4.16 -15.39
N GLN A 159 17.20 4.81 -14.63
CA GLN A 159 17.51 5.38 -13.32
C GLN A 159 17.21 4.43 -12.16
N ILE A 160 16.76 3.21 -12.41
CA ILE A 160 16.28 2.30 -11.34
C ILE A 160 17.35 2.04 -10.29
N ASP A 161 18.60 1.84 -10.70
CA ASP A 161 19.67 1.49 -9.77
C ASP A 161 20.01 2.69 -8.85
N ALA A 162 20.09 3.90 -9.40
CA ALA A 162 20.31 5.12 -8.63
C ALA A 162 19.13 5.44 -7.71
N SER A 163 17.90 5.25 -8.19
CA SER A 163 16.69 5.47 -7.40
C SER A 163 16.56 4.46 -6.26
N ALA A 164 16.91 3.20 -6.51
CA ALA A 164 16.92 2.15 -5.48
C ALA A 164 17.98 2.46 -4.41
N ALA A 165 19.22 2.78 -4.81
CA ALA A 165 20.28 3.14 -3.88
C ALA A 165 19.87 4.32 -2.97
N SER A 166 19.38 5.41 -3.57
CA SER A 166 18.90 6.57 -2.83
C SER A 166 17.74 6.21 -1.87
N ARG A 167 16.85 5.30 -2.29
CA ARG A 167 15.76 4.84 -1.42
C ARG A 167 16.26 4.04 -0.23
N PHE A 168 17.21 3.14 -0.43
CA PHE A 168 17.81 2.35 0.66
C PHE A 168 18.55 3.24 1.66
N GLU A 169 19.29 4.25 1.19
CA GLU A 169 19.93 5.25 2.05
C GLU A 169 18.91 5.99 2.92
N LEU A 170 17.82 6.48 2.33
CA LEU A 170 16.74 7.15 3.05
C LEU A 170 16.07 6.25 4.10
N ILE A 171 15.85 4.97 3.81
CA ILE A 171 15.29 4.01 4.77
C ILE A 171 16.22 3.87 5.97
N ALA A 172 17.53 3.71 5.73
CA ALA A 172 18.53 3.59 6.78
C ALA A 172 18.60 4.87 7.65
N GLU A 173 18.65 6.04 7.02
CA GLU A 173 18.69 7.33 7.72
C GLU A 173 17.45 7.55 8.61
N TYR A 174 16.26 7.32 8.09
CA TYR A 174 15.03 7.45 8.86
C TYR A 174 14.94 6.45 10.01
N HIS A 175 15.39 5.22 9.79
CA HIS A 175 15.44 4.20 10.83
C HIS A 175 16.39 4.60 11.97
N ASP A 176 17.60 5.04 11.64
CA ASP A 176 18.60 5.47 12.62
C ASP A 176 18.15 6.72 13.40
N THR A 177 17.52 7.66 12.71
CA THR A 177 16.93 8.82 13.35
C THR A 177 15.87 8.42 14.39
N ARG A 178 15.00 7.49 14.07
CA ARG A 178 13.98 6.98 15.00
C ARG A 178 14.58 6.21 16.17
N LYS A 179 15.60 5.39 15.93
CA LYS A 179 16.37 4.71 16.99
C LYS A 179 17.05 5.72 17.94
N SER A 180 17.59 6.79 17.40
CA SER A 180 18.25 7.85 18.21
C SER A 180 17.24 8.60 19.06
N LEU A 181 16.07 8.92 18.53
CA LEU A 181 14.99 9.57 19.29
C LEU A 181 14.49 8.69 20.45
N LEU A 182 14.42 7.37 20.26
CA LEU A 182 14.06 6.45 21.34
C LEU A 182 15.06 6.50 22.50
N LYS A 183 16.35 6.58 22.20
CA LYS A 183 17.41 6.68 23.20
C LYS A 183 17.42 8.04 23.93
N ALA A 184 17.12 9.12 23.21
CA ALA A 184 17.13 10.48 23.77
C ALA A 184 15.97 10.77 24.71
N LYS A 185 14.80 10.18 24.51
CA LYS A 185 13.57 10.38 25.30
C LYS A 185 13.45 9.46 26.51
N GLY A 186 14.54 9.09 27.15
CA GLY A 186 14.60 8.20 28.31
C GLY A 186 13.39 8.26 29.26
N GLY A 187 12.34 7.50 28.94
CA GLY A 187 11.31 7.10 29.89
C GLY A 187 10.20 8.09 30.25
N GLU A 188 10.10 9.27 29.69
CA GLU A 188 8.93 10.14 29.93
C GLU A 188 7.73 9.72 29.07
N ALA A 189 6.56 9.69 29.72
CA ALA A 189 5.28 9.19 29.24
C ALA A 189 4.76 9.93 27.98
N GLY A 190 5.31 9.59 26.85
CA GLY A 190 4.85 9.98 25.54
C GLY A 190 4.99 8.78 24.62
N MET A 191 4.20 8.71 23.58
CA MET A 191 4.09 7.64 22.58
C MET A 191 5.47 7.01 22.29
N VAL A 192 5.74 5.84 22.91
CA VAL A 192 7.01 5.12 22.70
C VAL A 192 6.93 4.44 21.36
N TYR A 193 7.58 5.01 20.36
CA TYR A 193 7.76 4.37 19.06
C TYR A 193 8.95 3.40 19.12
N ARG A 194 8.69 2.11 18.94
CA ARG A 194 9.70 1.06 18.91
C ARG A 194 9.89 0.57 17.47
N PRO A 195 10.90 1.07 16.74
CA PRO A 195 11.15 0.63 15.36
C PRO A 195 11.54 -0.84 15.31
N LEU A 196 11.03 -1.56 14.32
CA LEU A 196 11.58 -2.85 13.90
C LEU A 196 12.89 -2.62 13.13
N ASP A 197 13.72 -3.66 12.99
CA ASP A 197 14.84 -3.60 12.08
C ASP A 197 14.35 -3.42 10.64
N ALA A 198 15.06 -2.58 9.88
CA ALA A 198 14.59 -2.14 8.55
C ALA A 198 14.43 -3.32 7.57
N ASP A 199 15.29 -4.32 7.66
CA ASP A 199 15.28 -5.53 6.85
C ASP A 199 14.07 -6.44 7.11
N SER A 200 13.37 -6.27 8.23
CA SER A 200 12.11 -6.99 8.48
C SER A 200 10.93 -6.49 7.63
N LEU A 201 11.01 -5.25 7.14
CA LEU A 201 9.92 -4.59 6.40
C LEU A 201 10.30 -4.21 4.97
N TYR A 202 11.58 -3.95 4.71
CA TYR A 202 12.09 -3.51 3.43
C TYR A 202 13.13 -4.48 2.90
N LEU A 203 13.17 -4.65 1.58
CA LEU A 203 14.29 -5.33 0.93
C LEU A 203 15.59 -4.58 1.15
N GLY A 204 16.67 -5.31 1.35
CA GLY A 204 18.03 -4.76 1.29
C GLY A 204 18.54 -4.65 -0.15
N THR A 205 19.68 -3.98 -0.33
CA THR A 205 20.30 -3.79 -1.66
C THR A 205 20.62 -5.13 -2.33
N ASP A 206 21.19 -6.07 -1.58
CA ASP A 206 21.59 -7.39 -2.10
C ASP A 206 20.37 -8.25 -2.44
N GLU A 207 19.34 -8.22 -1.59
CA GLU A 207 18.09 -8.95 -1.82
C GLU A 207 17.35 -8.43 -3.07
N PHE A 208 17.32 -7.09 -3.26
CA PHE A 208 16.74 -6.49 -4.45
C PHE A 208 17.50 -6.88 -5.72
N ALA A 209 18.83 -6.85 -5.68
CA ALA A 209 19.67 -7.27 -6.79
C ALA A 209 19.46 -8.75 -7.14
N GLU A 210 19.42 -9.63 -6.13
CA GLU A 210 19.18 -11.06 -6.32
C GLU A 210 17.79 -11.34 -6.88
N LEU A 211 16.78 -10.62 -6.40
CA LEU A 211 15.42 -10.72 -6.89
C LEU A 211 15.31 -10.34 -8.38
N LEU A 212 16.04 -9.31 -8.83
CA LEU A 212 16.11 -8.93 -10.24
C LEU A 212 16.83 -9.99 -11.10
N LYS A 213 17.88 -10.65 -10.60
CA LYS A 213 18.58 -11.74 -11.31
C LYS A 213 17.67 -12.94 -11.59
N GLN A 214 16.74 -13.22 -10.70
CA GLN A 214 15.80 -14.34 -10.82
C GLN A 214 14.63 -14.07 -11.77
N ARG A 215 14.55 -12.87 -12.36
CA ARG A 215 13.42 -12.42 -13.20
C ARG A 215 13.85 -12.12 -14.63
N LYS A 216 12.88 -12.17 -15.53
CA LYS A 216 13.07 -11.65 -16.88
C LYS A 216 12.99 -10.13 -16.83
N VAL A 217 14.10 -9.47 -17.17
CA VAL A 217 14.23 -8.01 -17.09
C VAL A 217 14.51 -7.44 -18.45
N VAL A 218 13.83 -6.33 -18.79
CA VAL A 218 14.14 -5.46 -19.92
C VAL A 218 14.46 -4.08 -19.37
N ARG A 219 15.61 -3.53 -19.73
CA ARG A 219 16.01 -2.17 -19.34
C ARG A 219 15.79 -1.21 -20.51
N PHE A 220 15.16 -0.09 -20.23
CA PHE A 220 14.96 1.00 -21.18
C PHE A 220 15.97 2.10 -20.91
N SER A 221 16.58 2.60 -21.98
CA SER A 221 17.45 3.77 -21.92
C SER A 221 16.97 4.80 -22.96
N PRO A 222 16.89 6.08 -22.62
CA PRO A 222 16.61 7.16 -23.58
C PRO A 222 17.84 7.49 -24.42
N PHE A 223 19.02 6.96 -24.05
CA PHE A 223 20.27 7.21 -24.76
C PHE A 223 20.43 6.13 -25.83
N ALA A 224 20.64 6.55 -27.10
CA ALA A 224 21.03 5.64 -28.17
C ALA A 224 22.35 4.95 -27.77
N GLY A 225 22.44 3.64 -27.98
CA GLY A 225 23.51 2.77 -27.51
C GLY A 225 24.92 3.28 -27.75
N GLY A 226 25.36 4.17 -26.90
CA GLY A 226 26.75 4.57 -26.76
C GLY A 226 27.34 3.73 -25.65
N HIS A 227 28.47 3.11 -25.88
CA HIS A 227 29.24 2.36 -24.93
C HIS A 227 29.23 3.07 -23.59
N SER A 228 28.57 2.49 -22.60
CA SER A 228 28.71 2.94 -21.21
C SER A 228 30.09 2.53 -20.72
N GLU A 229 31.07 3.40 -20.91
CA GLU A 229 32.42 3.25 -20.34
C GLU A 229 32.46 3.45 -18.82
N ASP A 230 31.30 3.71 -18.18
CA ASP A 230 31.17 3.96 -16.75
C ASP A 230 30.29 2.94 -16.02
N ILE A 231 30.52 1.66 -16.25
CA ILE A 231 30.14 0.64 -15.26
C ILE A 231 31.42 0.20 -14.56
N SER A 232 31.72 0.89 -13.45
CA SER A 232 32.70 0.46 -12.47
C SER A 232 32.57 -1.04 -12.20
N GLN A 233 33.63 -1.76 -12.55
CA GLN A 233 34.07 -3.08 -12.10
C GLN A 233 33.17 -3.77 -11.07
N GLY A 234 32.19 -4.53 -11.54
CA GLY A 234 31.41 -5.44 -10.74
C GLY A 234 30.76 -6.43 -11.68
N GLU A 235 31.34 -7.64 -11.70
CA GLU A 235 30.88 -8.88 -12.32
C GLU A 235 30.26 -8.77 -13.71
N GLN A 236 30.97 -9.29 -14.69
CA GLN A 236 30.54 -9.47 -16.07
C GLN A 236 29.34 -10.43 -16.09
N ASP A 237 28.12 -9.85 -16.18
CA ASP A 237 26.95 -10.61 -16.56
C ASP A 237 27.10 -10.98 -18.06
N GLU A 238 27.50 -12.23 -18.32
CA GLU A 238 27.69 -12.79 -19.67
C GLU A 238 26.37 -13.06 -20.42
N SER A 239 25.24 -12.58 -19.93
CA SER A 239 23.96 -12.72 -20.62
C SER A 239 24.00 -11.98 -21.95
N PRO A 240 23.61 -12.58 -23.10
CA PRO A 240 23.60 -11.91 -24.37
C PRO A 240 22.61 -10.71 -24.34
N ARG A 241 23.15 -9.50 -24.39
CA ARG A 241 22.34 -8.28 -24.47
C ARG A 241 21.87 -8.12 -25.91
N VAL A 242 20.55 -8.12 -26.10
CA VAL A 242 19.93 -7.79 -27.38
C VAL A 242 19.47 -6.34 -27.31
N GLU A 243 20.17 -5.45 -27.99
CA GLU A 243 19.75 -4.07 -28.14
C GLU A 243 18.71 -3.96 -29.26
N ARG A 244 17.62 -3.27 -28.99
CA ARG A 244 16.59 -2.93 -29.99
C ARG A 244 16.25 -1.47 -29.88
N ASP A 245 16.40 -0.76 -31.03
CA ASP A 245 15.89 0.59 -31.16
C ASP A 245 14.37 0.53 -31.38
N PHE A 246 13.61 1.13 -30.49
CA PHE A 246 12.16 1.27 -30.63
C PHE A 246 11.74 2.51 -31.42
N GLY A 247 12.70 3.22 -32.04
CA GLY A 247 12.44 4.43 -32.84
C GLY A 247 11.93 5.60 -31.97
N GLY A 248 12.30 5.63 -30.71
CA GLY A 248 11.96 6.70 -29.77
C GLY A 248 12.54 8.04 -30.33
N ARG A 249 11.71 9.08 -30.33
CA ARG A 249 12.15 10.45 -30.68
C ARG A 249 12.13 11.31 -29.45
N LEU A 250 13.10 12.20 -29.32
CA LEU A 250 13.06 13.24 -28.29
C LEU A 250 11.77 14.05 -28.48
N GLY A 251 10.94 14.05 -27.43
CA GLY A 251 9.79 14.96 -27.38
C GLY A 251 10.22 16.41 -27.30
N PRO A 252 9.34 17.36 -27.59
CA PRO A 252 9.65 18.79 -27.45
C PRO A 252 10.09 19.08 -26.01
N SER A 253 11.16 19.87 -25.87
CA SER A 253 11.69 20.25 -24.57
C SER A 253 10.68 21.08 -23.79
N PHE A 254 10.35 20.65 -22.56
CA PHE A 254 9.53 21.46 -21.64
C PHE A 254 10.17 22.81 -21.27
N ALA A 255 11.47 23.00 -21.56
CA ALA A 255 12.15 24.28 -21.37
C ALA A 255 11.55 25.40 -22.23
N GLU A 256 11.12 25.08 -23.44
CA GLU A 256 10.44 26.04 -24.31
C GLU A 256 9.05 26.42 -23.84
N ALA A 257 8.33 25.46 -23.22
CA ALA A 257 7.03 25.72 -22.60
C ALA A 257 7.14 26.60 -21.34
N ARG A 258 8.21 26.42 -20.56
CA ARG A 258 8.50 27.28 -19.40
C ARG A 258 8.91 28.70 -19.76
N ALA A 259 9.47 28.90 -20.94
CA ALA A 259 9.88 30.22 -21.41
C ALA A 259 8.71 31.06 -21.97
N ARG A 260 7.51 30.50 -22.11
CA ARG A 260 6.32 31.22 -22.57
C ARG A 260 5.67 31.90 -21.38
N PRO A 261 5.63 33.25 -21.28
CA PRO A 261 5.05 33.98 -20.15
C PRO A 261 3.53 33.81 -20.01
N GLU A 262 2.89 33.15 -20.98
CA GLU A 262 1.44 32.96 -21.05
C GLU A 262 0.94 31.64 -20.41
N ILE A 263 1.86 30.75 -20.02
CA ILE A 263 1.50 29.46 -19.38
C ILE A 263 1.95 29.51 -17.92
N ASN A 264 1.04 29.87 -17.04
CA ASN A 264 1.26 29.72 -15.61
C ASN A 264 0.83 28.32 -15.19
N ILE A 265 1.80 27.43 -14.93
CA ILE A 265 1.57 26.01 -14.58
C ILE A 265 0.86 25.87 -13.21
N TYR A 266 0.75 26.95 -12.45
CA TYR A 266 0.10 26.97 -11.12
C TYR A 266 -1.35 27.45 -11.15
N ASP A 267 -1.89 27.82 -12.31
CA ASP A 267 -3.27 28.27 -12.48
C ASP A 267 -4.15 27.23 -13.24
N ALA A 268 -3.71 25.97 -13.34
CA ALA A 268 -4.43 24.88 -13.99
C ALA A 268 -4.94 23.85 -12.99
#